data_92fc31e861e13d8a411a9d4e2bf10654
#
_entry.id   92fc31e861e13d8a411a9d4e2bf10654
#
_cell.length_a   1.000
_cell.length_b   1.000
_cell.length_c   1.000
_cell.angle_alpha   90.00
_cell.angle_beta   90.00
_cell.angle_gamma   90.00
#
_symmetry.space_group_name_H-M   'P 1'
#
loop_
_entity.id
_entity.type
_entity.pdbx_description
1 polymer ?
#
loop_
_entity_poly.entity_id
_entity_poly.type
_entity_poly.pdbx_seq_one_letter_code
_entity_poly.pdbx_strand_id
1 'polypeptide(L)'
;MENFKAHEFLSASLMKQITETRVNDPDRPFRAASRRKRRPQITTDGRLNILAADHPARRVTNVGSNALGMADRQDYLSRIVRVLLSEFVDGVMATMDILEDLFTLDDLLSQADGQSLLDEKVLIVSLNRGGLAGTIWEMDDPLTGASSETCSTWGLDGAKVLLRICDNEHGSLKTMLACADAVTEMNALKLPTFLEPLPVVKGDKGYKVIKESEALAKAAGVASALGDSSRYLWLKLPFCENYEVVASATTLPILLLGGEPVGDATPLLKE
;
A
#
# COMPACT_ATOMS: atom_id res chain seq x y z
N MET A 1 -3.94 15.71 24.61
CA MET A 1 -3.37 14.38 24.28
C MET A 1 -1.85 14.52 24.27
N GLU A 2 -1.12 13.67 25.02
CA GLU A 2 0.35 13.66 24.91
C GLU A 2 0.77 13.32 23.49
N ASN A 3 1.77 14.04 22.98
CA ASN A 3 2.31 13.76 21.65
C ASN A 3 2.96 12.37 21.65
N PHE A 4 2.62 11.53 20.68
CA PHE A 4 3.22 10.22 20.50
C PHE A 4 4.73 10.33 20.30
N LYS A 5 5.50 9.66 21.17
CA LYS A 5 6.96 9.66 21.16
C LYS A 5 7.47 8.40 20.46
N ALA A 6 7.60 8.46 19.15
CA ALA A 6 7.95 7.33 18.30
C ALA A 6 9.27 6.65 18.69
N HIS A 7 10.29 7.43 19.04
CA HIS A 7 11.61 6.92 19.42
C HIS A 7 11.66 6.27 20.82
N GLU A 8 10.64 6.54 21.66
CA GLU A 8 10.46 5.83 22.93
C GLU A 8 9.65 4.54 22.73
N PHE A 9 8.80 4.49 21.71
CA PHE A 9 7.94 3.34 21.42
C PHE A 9 8.70 2.16 20.81
N LEU A 10 9.51 2.40 19.76
CA LEU A 10 10.51 1.43 19.28
C LEU A 10 11.89 1.96 19.63
N SER A 11 12.63 1.25 20.47
CA SER A 11 13.93 1.72 20.95
C SER A 11 15.01 1.68 19.85
N ALA A 12 16.04 2.52 19.98
CA ALA A 12 17.20 2.49 19.11
C ALA A 12 17.92 1.13 19.14
N SER A 13 17.88 0.41 20.27
CA SER A 13 18.41 -0.95 20.39
C SER A 13 17.66 -1.94 19.49
N LEU A 14 16.33 -1.83 19.41
CA LEU A 14 15.53 -2.68 18.55
C LEU A 14 15.77 -2.38 17.06
N MET A 15 15.90 -1.11 16.69
CA MET A 15 16.30 -0.70 15.34
C MET A 15 17.67 -1.24 14.95
N LYS A 16 18.63 -1.24 15.88
CA LYS A 16 19.94 -1.84 15.67
C LYS A 16 19.83 -3.35 15.42
N GLN A 17 18.98 -4.07 16.16
CA GLN A 17 18.76 -5.51 15.95
C GLN A 17 18.17 -5.82 14.58
N ILE A 18 17.27 -4.96 14.04
CA ILE A 18 16.77 -5.11 12.67
C ILE A 18 17.93 -5.00 11.68
N THR A 19 18.80 -4.00 11.83
CA THR A 19 19.95 -3.82 10.95
C THR A 19 20.94 -5.00 11.07
N GLU A 20 21.22 -5.46 12.28
CA GLU A 20 22.07 -6.63 12.52
C GLU A 20 21.46 -7.92 11.92
N THR A 21 20.16 -8.07 11.98
CA THR A 21 19.44 -9.18 11.33
C THR A 21 19.65 -9.17 9.83
N ARG A 22 19.53 -8.01 9.18
CA ARG A 22 19.77 -7.89 7.72
C ARG A 22 21.17 -8.29 7.31
N VAL A 23 22.16 -8.11 8.19
CA VAL A 23 23.57 -8.46 7.92
C VAL A 23 23.89 -9.93 8.25
N ASN A 24 23.45 -10.38 9.41
CA ASN A 24 23.90 -11.65 9.99
C ASN A 24 22.92 -12.81 9.71
N ASP A 25 21.65 -12.52 9.46
CA ASP A 25 20.59 -13.51 9.24
C ASP A 25 19.51 -12.97 8.29
N PRO A 26 19.85 -12.70 7.02
CA PRO A 26 18.94 -12.05 6.06
C PRO A 26 17.67 -12.86 5.75
N ASP A 27 17.67 -14.17 6.01
CA ASP A 27 16.51 -15.04 5.81
C ASP A 27 15.53 -15.03 6.99
N ARG A 28 15.85 -14.38 8.09
CA ARG A 28 14.99 -14.33 9.29
C ARG A 28 13.58 -13.77 9.00
N PRO A 29 13.41 -12.64 8.30
CA PRO A 29 12.08 -12.12 7.98
C PRO A 29 11.27 -13.09 7.10
N PHE A 30 11.91 -13.80 6.17
CA PHE A 30 11.22 -14.81 5.36
C PHE A 30 10.75 -16.00 6.21
N ARG A 31 11.58 -16.47 7.15
CA ARG A 31 11.15 -17.53 8.09
C ARG A 31 10.01 -17.06 9.02
N ALA A 32 10.03 -15.80 9.44
CA ALA A 32 8.94 -15.20 10.20
C ALA A 32 7.64 -15.16 9.37
N ALA A 33 7.71 -14.70 8.14
CA ALA A 33 6.59 -14.70 7.20
C ALA A 33 5.97 -16.10 7.02
N SER A 34 6.81 -17.14 6.90
CA SER A 34 6.39 -18.53 6.72
C SER A 34 5.65 -19.10 7.94
N ARG A 35 5.90 -18.56 9.14
CA ARG A 35 5.23 -18.99 10.39
C ARG A 35 3.97 -18.21 10.71
N ARG A 36 3.76 -17.07 10.05
CA ARG A 36 2.62 -16.19 10.29
C ARG A 36 1.29 -16.92 10.10
N LYS A 37 0.38 -16.76 11.04
CA LYS A 37 -1.00 -17.24 10.92
C LYS A 37 -1.78 -16.28 10.01
N ARG A 38 -2.16 -16.76 8.84
CA ARG A 38 -2.94 -15.99 7.87
C ARG A 38 -4.44 -16.06 8.18
N ARG A 39 -5.18 -15.03 7.81
CA ARG A 39 -6.65 -15.10 7.76
C ARG A 39 -7.09 -16.11 6.68
N PRO A 40 -8.16 -16.89 6.93
CA PRO A 40 -8.71 -17.78 5.90
C PRO A 40 -9.36 -17.03 4.75
N GLN A 41 -9.82 -15.81 5.00
CA GLN A 41 -10.42 -14.89 4.01
C GLN A 41 -9.90 -13.49 4.26
N ILE A 42 -9.81 -12.68 3.19
CA ILE A 42 -9.30 -11.31 3.28
C ILE A 42 -10.23 -10.42 4.14
N THR A 43 -11.53 -10.66 4.08
CA THR A 43 -12.55 -10.03 4.93
C THR A 43 -13.65 -11.04 5.25
N THR A 44 -14.28 -10.90 6.43
CA THR A 44 -15.38 -11.75 6.89
C THR A 44 -16.72 -11.02 6.89
N ASP A 45 -16.72 -9.70 6.94
CA ASP A 45 -17.90 -8.83 7.02
C ASP A 45 -18.06 -7.90 5.81
N GLY A 46 -17.21 -8.07 4.79
CA GLY A 46 -17.17 -7.22 3.60
C GLY A 46 -16.46 -5.88 3.81
N ARG A 47 -15.77 -5.67 4.95
CA ARG A 47 -15.04 -4.45 5.28
C ARG A 47 -13.57 -4.74 5.48
N LEU A 48 -12.72 -3.75 5.15
CA LEU A 48 -11.28 -3.76 5.37
C LEU A 48 -10.80 -2.38 5.77
N ASN A 49 -10.04 -2.31 6.85
CA ASN A 49 -9.34 -1.10 7.27
C ASN A 49 -7.83 -1.34 7.15
N ILE A 50 -7.23 -0.84 6.08
CA ILE A 50 -5.83 -1.09 5.72
C ILE A 50 -5.00 0.18 5.85
N LEU A 51 -3.95 0.14 6.65
CA LEU A 51 -2.95 1.21 6.71
C LEU A 51 -2.12 1.22 5.43
N ALA A 52 -2.11 2.34 4.68
CA ALA A 52 -1.20 2.53 3.55
C ALA A 52 0.15 3.09 4.03
N ALA A 53 1.22 2.34 3.86
CA ALA A 53 2.58 2.64 4.32
C ALA A 53 3.63 2.45 3.21
N ASP A 54 3.30 2.83 1.97
CA ASP A 54 4.16 2.65 0.81
C ASP A 54 4.68 3.97 0.19
N HIS A 55 4.38 5.12 0.79
CA HIS A 55 4.65 6.46 0.26
C HIS A 55 6.15 6.80 0.10
N PRO A 56 7.05 6.53 1.08
CA PRO A 56 8.46 6.94 0.98
C PRO A 56 9.16 6.40 -0.27
N ALA A 57 8.82 5.19 -0.70
CA ALA A 57 9.44 4.57 -1.86
C ALA A 57 9.10 5.26 -3.20
N ARG A 58 8.13 6.20 -3.22
CA ARG A 58 7.83 7.09 -4.35
C ARG A 58 8.36 8.51 -4.15
N ARG A 59 9.26 8.75 -3.19
CA ARG A 59 9.75 10.08 -2.78
C ARG A 59 8.66 10.95 -2.13
N VAL A 60 7.57 10.37 -1.68
CA VAL A 60 6.53 11.07 -0.92
C VAL A 60 6.85 10.88 0.56
N THR A 61 7.61 11.82 1.13
CA THR A 61 8.08 11.77 2.52
C THR A 61 7.54 12.90 3.39
N ASN A 62 6.82 13.85 2.81
CA ASN A 62 6.28 14.98 3.54
C ASN A 62 5.08 14.61 4.42
N VAL A 63 5.00 15.25 5.57
CA VAL A 63 3.81 15.27 6.44
C VAL A 63 3.52 16.73 6.77
N GLY A 64 2.46 17.26 6.18
CA GLY A 64 2.17 18.69 6.25
C GLY A 64 3.37 19.54 5.73
N SER A 65 3.90 20.43 6.55
CA SER A 65 5.06 21.27 6.21
C SER A 65 6.43 20.57 6.43
N ASN A 66 6.47 19.41 7.07
CA ASN A 66 7.72 18.67 7.26
C ASN A 66 8.02 17.79 6.04
N ALA A 67 9.00 18.19 5.23
CA ALA A 67 9.40 17.50 4.00
C ALA A 67 9.94 16.07 4.23
N LEU A 68 10.42 15.76 5.43
CA LEU A 68 11.02 14.47 5.80
C LEU A 68 10.22 13.73 6.90
N GLY A 69 8.95 14.06 7.07
CA GLY A 69 8.12 13.52 8.16
C GLY A 69 7.94 11.99 8.12
N MET A 70 8.08 11.35 6.95
CA MET A 70 8.06 9.89 6.79
C MET A 70 9.44 9.29 6.42
N ALA A 71 10.53 10.08 6.47
CA ALA A 71 11.85 9.62 6.06
C ALA A 71 12.63 8.96 7.20
N ASP A 72 12.35 9.29 8.46
CA ASP A 72 12.94 8.62 9.61
C ASP A 72 12.33 7.23 9.79
N ARG A 73 13.13 6.18 9.59
CA ARG A 73 12.67 4.80 9.60
C ARG A 73 12.16 4.36 10.98
N GLN A 74 12.77 4.82 12.06
CA GLN A 74 12.34 4.50 13.42
C GLN A 74 10.99 5.16 13.75
N ASP A 75 10.82 6.43 13.43
CA ASP A 75 9.54 7.14 13.60
C ASP A 75 8.45 6.48 12.73
N TYR A 76 8.78 6.17 11.47
CA TYR A 76 7.83 5.58 10.52
C TYR A 76 7.35 4.20 10.96
N LEU A 77 8.26 3.28 11.32
CA LEU A 77 7.91 1.95 11.83
C LEU A 77 7.16 2.02 13.15
N SER A 78 7.54 2.93 14.06
CA SER A 78 6.84 3.14 15.33
C SER A 78 5.37 3.49 15.12
N ARG A 79 5.07 4.34 14.15
CA ARG A 79 3.69 4.73 13.79
C ARG A 79 2.94 3.58 13.16
N ILE A 80 3.58 2.83 12.26
CA ILE A 80 2.96 1.64 11.62
C ILE A 80 2.60 0.61 12.70
N VAL A 81 3.54 0.24 13.56
CA VAL A 81 3.33 -0.75 14.62
C VAL A 81 2.22 -0.30 15.57
N ARG A 82 2.24 0.98 16.00
CA ARG A 82 1.18 1.54 16.85
C ARG A 82 -0.21 1.37 16.23
N VAL A 83 -0.33 1.61 14.93
CA VAL A 83 -1.61 1.47 14.21
C VAL A 83 -2.01 0.00 14.08
N LEU A 84 -1.06 -0.90 13.78
CA LEU A 84 -1.32 -2.33 13.65
C LEU A 84 -1.72 -3.01 14.98
N LEU A 85 -1.34 -2.45 16.12
CA LEU A 85 -1.79 -2.93 17.44
C LEU A 85 -3.27 -2.65 17.70
N SER A 86 -3.92 -1.80 16.90
CA SER A 86 -5.35 -1.55 17.01
C SER A 86 -6.15 -2.75 16.47
N GLU A 87 -7.17 -3.17 17.22
CA GLU A 87 -8.13 -4.19 16.76
C GLU A 87 -8.99 -3.73 15.57
N PHE A 88 -9.12 -2.41 15.37
CA PHE A 88 -9.88 -1.82 14.26
C PHE A 88 -9.10 -1.77 12.94
N VAL A 89 -7.84 -2.18 12.94
CA VAL A 89 -6.97 -2.18 11.75
C VAL A 89 -6.74 -3.62 11.31
N ASP A 90 -7.20 -3.90 10.10
CA ASP A 90 -7.13 -5.25 9.53
C ASP A 90 -5.74 -5.60 8.98
N GLY A 91 -4.96 -4.60 8.57
CA GLY A 91 -3.66 -4.89 7.98
C GLY A 91 -2.91 -3.67 7.47
N VAL A 92 -1.88 -3.94 6.67
CA VAL A 92 -1.01 -2.92 6.09
C VAL A 92 -0.73 -3.19 4.61
N MET A 93 -0.69 -2.12 3.85
CA MET A 93 -0.23 -2.07 2.46
C MET A 93 1.10 -1.32 2.43
N ALA A 94 2.19 -2.02 2.11
CA ALA A 94 3.54 -1.46 2.21
C ALA A 94 4.46 -1.97 1.09
N THR A 95 5.66 -1.43 1.02
CA THR A 95 6.74 -1.98 0.20
C THR A 95 7.43 -3.14 0.89
N MET A 96 8.15 -3.96 0.13
CA MET A 96 8.76 -5.18 0.66
C MET A 96 9.77 -4.88 1.78
N ASP A 97 10.56 -3.80 1.67
CA ASP A 97 11.50 -3.39 2.71
C ASP A 97 10.84 -3.06 4.06
N ILE A 98 9.63 -2.48 4.03
CA ILE A 98 8.81 -2.25 5.23
C ILE A 98 8.25 -3.56 5.77
N LEU A 99 7.73 -4.43 4.90
CA LEU A 99 7.20 -5.73 5.33
C LEU A 99 8.29 -6.60 5.96
N GLU A 100 9.50 -6.61 5.41
CA GLU A 100 10.66 -7.32 5.99
C GLU A 100 11.04 -6.77 7.37
N ASP A 101 11.04 -5.44 7.54
CA ASP A 101 11.25 -4.82 8.85
C ASP A 101 10.15 -5.24 9.84
N LEU A 102 8.88 -5.26 9.41
CA LEU A 102 7.76 -5.69 10.24
C LEU A 102 7.85 -7.18 10.61
N PHE A 103 8.21 -8.07 9.68
CA PHE A 103 8.43 -9.49 9.98
C PHE A 103 9.58 -9.70 10.95
N THR A 104 10.67 -8.93 10.80
CA THR A 104 11.79 -8.98 11.74
C THR A 104 11.38 -8.50 13.12
N LEU A 105 10.64 -7.39 13.22
CA LEU A 105 10.11 -6.87 14.47
C LEU A 105 9.15 -7.85 15.14
N ASP A 106 8.23 -8.41 14.36
CA ASP A 106 7.26 -9.40 14.84
C ASP A 106 7.97 -10.61 15.48
N ASP A 107 8.99 -11.15 14.81
CA ASP A 107 9.77 -12.28 15.33
C ASP A 107 10.56 -11.90 16.59
N LEU A 108 11.15 -10.71 16.64
CA LEU A 108 11.88 -10.22 17.83
C LEU A 108 10.95 -10.02 19.02
N LEU A 109 9.78 -9.42 18.80
CA LEU A 109 8.80 -9.14 19.85
C LEU A 109 8.09 -10.43 20.32
N SER A 110 7.71 -11.31 19.39
CA SER A 110 7.06 -12.58 19.71
C SER A 110 7.93 -13.50 20.57
N GLN A 111 9.26 -13.46 20.40
CA GLN A 111 10.20 -14.19 21.25
C GLN A 111 10.21 -13.66 22.69
N ALA A 112 9.90 -12.38 22.90
CA ALA A 112 9.85 -11.76 24.21
C ALA A 112 8.49 -11.97 24.90
N ASP A 113 7.39 -11.75 24.17
CA ASP A 113 6.04 -11.61 24.74
C ASP A 113 5.09 -12.75 24.34
N GLY A 114 5.49 -13.62 23.40
CA GLY A 114 4.68 -14.75 22.92
C GLY A 114 3.50 -14.36 22.03
N GLN A 115 3.37 -13.07 21.65
CA GLN A 115 2.29 -12.56 20.80
C GLN A 115 2.83 -12.03 19.49
N SER A 116 2.21 -12.40 18.36
CA SER A 116 2.54 -11.88 17.05
C SER A 116 1.74 -10.61 16.75
N LEU A 117 2.43 -9.59 16.22
CA LEU A 117 1.85 -8.36 15.69
C LEU A 117 1.13 -8.60 14.35
N LEU A 118 1.61 -9.58 13.56
CA LEU A 118 1.22 -9.78 12.16
C LEU A 118 0.26 -10.95 11.97
N ASP A 119 0.05 -11.79 12.99
CA ASP A 119 -0.94 -12.85 12.91
C ASP A 119 -2.33 -12.29 12.64
N GLU A 120 -3.04 -12.93 11.71
CA GLU A 120 -4.37 -12.53 11.26
C GLU A 120 -4.49 -11.10 10.68
N LYS A 121 -3.36 -10.40 10.46
CA LYS A 121 -3.35 -9.13 9.71
C LYS A 121 -3.23 -9.38 8.21
N VAL A 122 -3.92 -8.59 7.40
CA VAL A 122 -3.83 -8.61 5.93
C VAL A 122 -2.59 -7.84 5.51
N LEU A 123 -1.69 -8.49 4.77
CA LEU A 123 -0.44 -7.89 4.29
C LEU A 123 -0.47 -7.76 2.77
N ILE A 124 -0.44 -6.53 2.29
CA ILE A 124 -0.50 -6.18 0.87
C ILE A 124 0.83 -5.55 0.46
N VAL A 125 1.47 -6.10 -0.59
CA VAL A 125 2.75 -5.57 -1.08
C VAL A 125 2.55 -4.69 -2.31
N SER A 126 3.33 -3.60 -2.43
CA SER A 126 3.34 -2.76 -3.63
C SER A 126 4.29 -3.32 -4.68
N LEU A 127 3.82 -3.51 -5.93
CA LEU A 127 4.60 -4.05 -7.03
C LEU A 127 5.31 -2.97 -7.83
N ASN A 128 4.63 -1.86 -8.20
CA ASN A 128 5.23 -0.81 -9.01
C ASN A 128 5.68 0.38 -8.15
N ARG A 129 6.94 0.77 -8.30
CA ARG A 129 7.60 1.84 -7.53
C ARG A 129 8.49 2.74 -8.40
N GLY A 130 8.47 2.58 -9.74
CA GLY A 130 9.36 3.29 -10.66
C GLY A 130 8.99 4.76 -10.86
N GLY A 131 7.68 5.08 -10.85
CA GLY A 131 7.18 6.44 -11.04
C GLY A 131 7.41 7.32 -9.81
N LEU A 132 8.59 7.95 -9.71
CA LEU A 132 8.97 8.79 -8.56
C LEU A 132 8.37 10.19 -8.70
N ALA A 133 7.79 10.69 -7.61
CA ALA A 133 7.18 12.01 -7.56
C ALA A 133 8.15 13.13 -7.99
N GLY A 134 7.69 14.00 -8.89
CA GLY A 134 8.42 15.15 -9.38
C GLY A 134 9.51 14.84 -10.41
N THR A 135 9.61 13.60 -10.93
CA THR A 135 10.53 13.26 -12.02
C THR A 135 9.84 13.35 -13.38
N ILE A 136 10.65 13.47 -14.45
CA ILE A 136 10.13 13.47 -15.84
C ILE A 136 9.54 12.12 -16.25
N TRP A 137 9.87 11.03 -15.54
CA TRP A 137 9.33 9.68 -15.73
C TRP A 137 8.28 9.31 -14.68
N GLU A 138 7.71 10.27 -13.97
CA GLU A 138 6.71 10.02 -12.92
C GLU A 138 5.55 9.16 -13.42
N MET A 139 5.15 9.30 -14.67
CA MET A 139 4.06 8.55 -15.31
C MET A 139 4.50 7.18 -15.87
N ASP A 140 5.81 6.93 -16.03
CA ASP A 140 6.38 5.64 -16.42
C ASP A 140 6.72 4.86 -15.13
N ASP A 141 5.81 4.00 -14.69
CA ASP A 141 5.85 3.35 -13.38
C ASP A 141 5.92 1.81 -13.49
N PRO A 142 7.07 1.27 -13.90
CA PRO A 142 7.25 -0.16 -14.06
C PRO A 142 7.20 -0.92 -12.72
N LEU A 143 7.04 -2.23 -12.78
CA LEU A 143 7.10 -3.13 -11.63
C LEU A 143 8.54 -3.20 -11.11
N THR A 144 8.87 -2.38 -10.13
CA THR A 144 10.21 -2.25 -9.52
C THR A 144 10.23 -2.62 -8.04
N GLY A 145 9.09 -3.05 -7.50
CA GLY A 145 8.93 -3.57 -6.15
C GLY A 145 8.98 -5.09 -6.11
N ALA A 146 8.14 -5.69 -5.28
CA ALA A 146 7.97 -7.13 -5.25
C ALA A 146 7.38 -7.67 -6.57
N SER A 147 7.58 -8.96 -6.84
CA SER A 147 6.89 -9.68 -7.92
C SER A 147 5.62 -10.37 -7.39
N SER A 148 4.78 -10.83 -8.29
CA SER A 148 3.67 -11.74 -8.01
C SER A 148 4.14 -13.02 -7.32
N GLU A 149 5.27 -13.57 -7.77
CA GLU A 149 5.93 -14.73 -7.16
C GLU A 149 6.38 -14.44 -5.72
N THR A 150 6.98 -13.28 -5.47
CA THR A 150 7.35 -12.83 -4.11
C THR A 150 6.12 -12.77 -3.22
N CYS A 151 5.01 -12.19 -3.71
CA CYS A 151 3.76 -12.11 -2.97
C CYS A 151 3.28 -13.51 -2.52
N SER A 152 3.30 -14.47 -3.44
CA SER A 152 2.90 -15.86 -3.18
C SER A 152 3.86 -16.56 -2.21
N THR A 153 5.18 -16.46 -2.46
CA THR A 153 6.21 -17.19 -1.70
C THR A 153 6.32 -16.72 -0.27
N TRP A 154 6.13 -15.41 -0.03
CA TRP A 154 6.11 -14.84 1.32
C TRP A 154 4.76 -14.97 2.03
N GLY A 155 3.78 -15.63 1.42
CA GLY A 155 2.46 -15.81 2.00
C GLY A 155 1.74 -14.48 2.25
N LEU A 156 1.94 -13.48 1.39
CA LEU A 156 1.23 -12.20 1.49
C LEU A 156 -0.21 -12.38 0.99
N ASP A 157 -1.09 -11.48 1.39
CA ASP A 157 -2.53 -11.63 1.17
C ASP A 157 -3.03 -10.91 -0.09
N GLY A 158 -2.15 -10.20 -0.77
CA GLY A 158 -2.43 -9.53 -2.03
C GLY A 158 -1.34 -8.54 -2.42
N ALA A 159 -1.50 -7.95 -3.59
CA ALA A 159 -0.58 -6.95 -4.10
C ALA A 159 -1.31 -5.68 -4.55
N LYS A 160 -0.62 -4.55 -4.46
CA LYS A 160 -1.12 -3.26 -4.92
C LYS A 160 -0.32 -2.79 -6.12
N VAL A 161 -1.00 -2.28 -7.13
CA VAL A 161 -0.41 -1.57 -8.26
C VAL A 161 -1.07 -0.22 -8.44
N LEU A 162 -0.28 0.80 -8.73
CA LEU A 162 -0.76 2.15 -9.03
C LEU A 162 -0.79 2.35 -10.54
N LEU A 163 -1.90 2.83 -11.05
CA LEU A 163 -2.08 3.21 -12.45
C LEU A 163 -2.50 4.69 -12.53
N ARG A 164 -1.56 5.58 -12.88
CA ARG A 164 -1.90 6.96 -13.19
C ARG A 164 -2.24 7.09 -14.67
N ILE A 165 -3.38 7.68 -14.98
CA ILE A 165 -3.89 7.87 -16.34
C ILE A 165 -3.87 9.36 -16.66
N CYS A 166 -3.06 9.76 -17.64
CA CYS A 166 -3.02 11.08 -18.20
C CYS A 166 -3.05 10.96 -19.73
N ASP A 167 -4.07 11.51 -20.38
CA ASP A 167 -4.35 11.28 -21.81
C ASP A 167 -3.20 11.73 -22.74
N ASN A 168 -2.38 12.69 -22.30
CA ASN A 168 -1.30 13.25 -23.08
C ASN A 168 0.10 12.74 -22.69
N GLU A 169 0.18 11.64 -21.92
CA GLU A 169 1.47 11.11 -21.43
C GLU A 169 1.63 9.62 -21.79
N HIS A 170 2.62 9.31 -22.60
CA HIS A 170 2.94 7.94 -23.03
C HIS A 170 3.29 7.01 -21.86
N GLY A 171 3.78 7.55 -20.73
CA GLY A 171 4.05 6.78 -19.52
C GLY A 171 2.81 6.08 -18.97
N SER A 172 1.62 6.67 -19.14
CA SER A 172 0.35 6.04 -18.76
C SER A 172 0.11 4.71 -19.47
N LEU A 173 0.39 4.61 -20.78
CA LEU A 173 0.24 3.36 -21.54
C LEU A 173 1.24 2.31 -21.07
N LYS A 174 2.50 2.68 -20.83
CA LYS A 174 3.51 1.73 -20.33
C LYS A 174 3.13 1.18 -18.97
N THR A 175 2.69 2.06 -18.05
CA THR A 175 2.20 1.65 -16.73
C THR A 175 0.96 0.78 -16.83
N MET A 176 0.04 1.08 -17.73
CA MET A 176 -1.16 0.28 -17.97
C MET A 176 -0.83 -1.14 -18.41
N LEU A 177 0.14 -1.32 -19.32
CA LEU A 177 0.61 -2.64 -19.74
C LEU A 177 1.22 -3.41 -18.57
N ALA A 178 2.09 -2.78 -17.78
CA ALA A 178 2.67 -3.40 -16.59
C ALA A 178 1.60 -3.78 -15.54
N CYS A 179 0.57 -2.96 -15.37
CA CYS A 179 -0.56 -3.28 -14.49
C CYS A 179 -1.39 -4.48 -15.01
N ALA A 180 -1.61 -4.55 -16.33
CA ALA A 180 -2.33 -5.67 -16.93
C ALA A 180 -1.57 -7.00 -16.74
N ASP A 181 -0.26 -7.00 -16.93
CA ASP A 181 0.60 -8.16 -16.67
C ASP A 181 0.53 -8.57 -15.18
N ALA A 182 0.66 -7.62 -14.25
CA ALA A 182 0.54 -7.88 -12.82
C ALA A 182 -0.82 -8.49 -12.43
N VAL A 183 -1.93 -7.95 -12.97
CA VAL A 183 -3.28 -8.49 -12.72
C VAL A 183 -3.38 -9.92 -13.21
N THR A 184 -2.86 -10.22 -14.41
CA THR A 184 -2.86 -11.58 -15.01
C THR A 184 -2.07 -12.56 -14.13
N GLU A 185 -0.84 -12.19 -13.72
CA GLU A 185 0.00 -13.04 -12.88
C GLU A 185 -0.62 -13.30 -11.50
N MET A 186 -1.11 -12.24 -10.83
CA MET A 186 -1.77 -12.36 -9.52
C MET A 186 -3.05 -13.21 -9.61
N ASN A 187 -3.83 -13.06 -10.70
CA ASN A 187 -5.01 -13.87 -10.95
C ASN A 187 -4.66 -15.37 -11.10
N ALA A 188 -3.58 -15.70 -11.81
CA ALA A 188 -3.07 -17.08 -11.93
C ALA A 188 -2.70 -17.67 -10.55
N LEU A 189 -2.18 -16.87 -9.64
CA LEU A 189 -1.85 -17.25 -8.26
C LEU A 189 -3.04 -17.24 -7.30
N LYS A 190 -4.22 -16.82 -7.74
CA LYS A 190 -5.46 -16.65 -6.93
C LYS A 190 -5.26 -15.67 -5.77
N LEU A 191 -4.46 -14.64 -5.98
CA LEU A 191 -4.18 -13.58 -5.02
C LEU A 191 -4.83 -12.26 -5.44
N PRO A 192 -5.46 -11.53 -4.53
CA PRO A 192 -6.06 -10.24 -4.82
C PRO A 192 -5.06 -9.21 -5.34
N THR A 193 -5.43 -8.48 -6.40
CA THR A 193 -4.75 -7.29 -6.88
C THR A 193 -5.57 -6.05 -6.50
N PHE A 194 -4.99 -5.14 -5.76
CA PHE A 194 -5.56 -3.83 -5.44
C PHE A 194 -5.03 -2.81 -6.46
N LEU A 195 -5.77 -2.65 -7.54
CA LEU A 195 -5.41 -1.70 -8.60
C LEU A 195 -5.93 -0.31 -8.23
N GLU A 196 -5.02 0.66 -8.21
CA GLU A 196 -5.30 2.06 -7.86
C GLU A 196 -5.27 2.93 -9.12
N PRO A 197 -6.39 3.03 -9.89
CA PRO A 197 -6.47 3.84 -11.09
C PRO A 197 -6.75 5.30 -10.69
N LEU A 198 -5.81 6.18 -11.00
CA LEU A 198 -5.90 7.60 -10.72
C LEU A 198 -5.87 8.40 -12.03
N PRO A 199 -6.99 9.01 -12.45
CA PRO A 199 -6.95 10.00 -13.49
C PRO A 199 -6.20 11.21 -12.98
N VAL A 200 -5.22 11.68 -13.74
CA VAL A 200 -4.37 12.80 -13.34
C VAL A 200 -4.20 13.82 -14.45
N VAL A 201 -3.95 15.05 -14.05
CA VAL A 201 -3.58 16.16 -14.94
C VAL A 201 -2.21 16.70 -14.58
N LYS A 202 -1.44 17.06 -15.58
CA LYS A 202 -0.12 17.71 -15.38
C LYS A 202 -0.30 19.12 -14.83
N GLY A 203 0.35 19.41 -13.72
CA GLY A 203 0.44 20.73 -13.11
C GLY A 203 1.89 21.25 -13.09
N ASP A 204 2.10 22.43 -12.51
CA ASP A 204 3.42 23.08 -12.44
C ASP A 204 4.45 22.28 -11.61
N LYS A 205 3.98 21.50 -10.63
CA LYS A 205 4.83 20.77 -9.67
C LYS A 205 4.58 19.24 -9.71
N GLY A 206 4.31 18.68 -10.90
CA GLY A 206 4.00 17.24 -11.04
C GLY A 206 2.52 17.01 -11.39
N TYR A 207 2.02 15.83 -11.09
CA TYR A 207 0.66 15.44 -11.46
C TYR A 207 -0.31 15.57 -10.30
N LYS A 208 -1.51 16.04 -10.60
CA LYS A 208 -2.63 16.16 -9.63
C LYS A 208 -3.74 15.18 -9.98
N VAL A 209 -4.26 14.49 -8.99
CA VAL A 209 -5.41 13.60 -9.15
C VAL A 209 -6.68 14.41 -9.45
N ILE A 210 -7.40 13.98 -10.46
CA ILE A 210 -8.73 14.49 -10.84
C ILE A 210 -9.74 13.72 -9.99
N LYS A 211 -10.43 14.43 -9.08
CA LYS A 211 -11.38 13.83 -8.11
C LYS A 211 -12.85 13.98 -8.50
N GLU A 212 -13.13 14.36 -9.74
CA GLU A 212 -14.48 14.42 -10.27
C GLU A 212 -15.03 13.01 -10.51
N SER A 213 -16.28 12.77 -10.10
CA SER A 213 -16.94 11.45 -10.18
C SER A 213 -16.92 10.85 -11.59
N GLU A 214 -17.10 11.66 -12.64
CA GLU A 214 -17.06 11.21 -14.03
C GLU A 214 -15.66 10.69 -14.43
N ALA A 215 -14.60 11.39 -14.01
CA ALA A 215 -13.23 10.99 -14.31
C ALA A 215 -12.87 9.68 -13.60
N LEU A 216 -13.25 9.55 -12.34
CA LEU A 216 -13.04 8.36 -11.54
C LEU A 216 -13.86 7.17 -12.06
N ALA A 217 -15.11 7.39 -12.48
CA ALA A 217 -15.95 6.34 -13.09
C ALA A 217 -15.33 5.81 -14.40
N LYS A 218 -14.82 6.69 -15.26
CA LYS A 218 -14.08 6.29 -16.47
C LYS A 218 -12.83 5.50 -16.15
N ALA A 219 -12.04 5.94 -15.15
CA ALA A 219 -10.85 5.23 -14.70
C ALA A 219 -11.19 3.85 -14.10
N ALA A 220 -12.29 3.74 -13.34
CA ALA A 220 -12.79 2.48 -12.82
C ALA A 220 -13.19 1.51 -13.94
N GLY A 221 -13.88 2.00 -14.98
CA GLY A 221 -14.23 1.19 -16.16
C GLY A 221 -13.01 0.65 -16.90
N VAL A 222 -12.00 1.49 -17.15
CA VAL A 222 -10.72 1.07 -17.76
C VAL A 222 -10.03 0.02 -16.91
N ALA A 223 -9.89 0.29 -15.61
CA ALA A 223 -9.18 -0.60 -14.68
C ALA A 223 -9.87 -1.96 -14.52
N SER A 224 -11.20 -2.00 -14.56
CA SER A 224 -11.98 -3.23 -14.42
C SER A 224 -11.74 -4.24 -15.56
N ALA A 225 -11.24 -3.77 -16.70
CA ALA A 225 -10.99 -4.57 -17.90
C ALA A 225 -9.51 -4.97 -18.08
N LEU A 226 -8.61 -4.61 -17.13
CA LEU A 226 -7.20 -4.97 -17.24
C LEU A 226 -6.92 -6.42 -16.85
N GLY A 227 -5.95 -7.02 -17.53
CA GLY A 227 -5.54 -8.41 -17.32
C GLY A 227 -6.46 -9.42 -17.99
N ASP A 228 -6.18 -10.69 -17.80
CA ASP A 228 -6.91 -11.82 -18.41
C ASP A 228 -8.23 -12.15 -17.70
N SER A 229 -8.37 -11.70 -16.46
CA SER A 229 -9.56 -11.93 -15.62
C SER A 229 -9.63 -10.97 -14.45
N SER A 230 -10.82 -10.53 -14.11
CA SER A 230 -11.09 -9.66 -12.94
C SER A 230 -11.48 -10.43 -11.66
N ARG A 231 -11.37 -11.77 -11.63
CA ARG A 231 -11.82 -12.63 -10.49
C ARG A 231 -11.23 -12.25 -9.14
N TYR A 232 -9.97 -11.80 -9.13
CA TYR A 232 -9.23 -11.39 -7.93
C TYR A 232 -8.85 -9.91 -7.97
N LEU A 233 -9.55 -9.12 -8.80
CA LEU A 233 -9.27 -7.70 -8.95
C LEU A 233 -10.17 -6.88 -8.01
N TRP A 234 -9.53 -5.99 -7.24
CA TRP A 234 -10.15 -4.97 -6.41
C TRP A 234 -9.69 -3.60 -6.91
N LEU A 235 -10.55 -2.61 -6.84
CA LEU A 235 -10.17 -1.23 -7.12
C LEU A 235 -9.85 -0.49 -5.82
N LYS A 236 -8.81 0.36 -5.84
CA LYS A 236 -8.50 1.29 -4.76
C LYS A 236 -8.69 2.71 -5.30
N LEU A 237 -9.73 3.40 -4.85
CA LEU A 237 -10.20 4.67 -5.43
C LEU A 237 -10.29 5.77 -4.39
N PRO A 238 -9.98 7.05 -4.75
CA PRO A 238 -10.23 8.18 -3.86
C PRO A 238 -11.73 8.44 -3.72
N PHE A 239 -12.12 8.94 -2.56
CA PHE A 239 -13.45 9.48 -2.36
C PHE A 239 -13.66 10.78 -3.18
N CYS A 240 -14.88 11.00 -3.65
CA CYS A 240 -15.33 12.23 -4.30
C CYS A 240 -16.81 12.50 -4.00
N GLU A 241 -17.27 13.71 -4.28
CA GLU A 241 -18.71 14.00 -4.31
C GLU A 241 -19.43 13.15 -5.37
N ASN A 242 -20.69 12.78 -5.12
CA ASN A 242 -21.50 11.89 -5.97
C ASN A 242 -20.84 10.54 -6.23
N TYR A 243 -20.29 9.92 -5.17
CA TYR A 243 -19.54 8.67 -5.26
C TYR A 243 -20.35 7.51 -5.85
N GLU A 244 -21.66 7.55 -5.77
CA GLU A 244 -22.58 6.58 -6.38
C GLU A 244 -22.35 6.42 -7.90
N VAL A 245 -21.92 7.49 -8.59
CA VAL A 245 -21.55 7.44 -10.01
C VAL A 245 -20.33 6.55 -10.22
N VAL A 246 -19.34 6.64 -9.33
CA VAL A 246 -18.12 5.81 -9.36
C VAL A 246 -18.46 4.36 -9.01
N ALA A 247 -19.23 4.15 -7.96
CA ALA A 247 -19.62 2.81 -7.50
C ALA A 247 -20.46 2.07 -8.55
N SER A 248 -21.29 2.77 -9.32
CA SER A 248 -22.10 2.18 -10.39
C SER A 248 -21.29 1.82 -11.67
N ALA A 249 -20.06 2.33 -11.81
CA ALA A 249 -19.21 2.08 -12.98
C ALA A 249 -18.53 0.71 -12.96
N THR A 250 -18.60 -0.04 -11.86
CA THR A 250 -17.96 -1.34 -11.71
C THR A 250 -18.75 -2.25 -10.77
N THR A 251 -18.57 -3.57 -10.92
CA THR A 251 -19.04 -4.58 -9.97
C THR A 251 -17.91 -5.12 -9.09
N LEU A 252 -16.70 -4.58 -9.24
CA LEU A 252 -15.55 -5.01 -8.44
C LEU A 252 -15.63 -4.44 -7.03
N PRO A 253 -15.08 -5.13 -6.03
CA PRO A 253 -14.92 -4.57 -4.70
C PRO A 253 -14.06 -3.31 -4.74
N ILE A 254 -14.43 -2.31 -3.94
CA ILE A 254 -13.73 -1.03 -3.89
C ILE A 254 -13.16 -0.82 -2.48
N LEU A 255 -11.87 -0.51 -2.40
CA LEU A 255 -11.19 -0.01 -1.22
C LEU A 255 -11.05 1.51 -1.37
N LEU A 256 -11.72 2.28 -0.53
CA LEU A 256 -11.59 3.74 -0.54
C LEU A 256 -10.22 4.13 0.01
N LEU A 257 -9.50 4.98 -0.71
CA LEU A 257 -8.29 5.59 -0.18
C LEU A 257 -8.62 6.90 0.56
N GLY A 258 -8.02 7.07 1.74
CA GLY A 258 -8.01 8.33 2.45
C GLY A 258 -7.21 9.38 1.66
N GLY A 259 -7.60 10.65 1.78
CA GLY A 259 -6.85 11.76 1.19
C GLY A 259 -5.65 12.18 2.06
N GLU A 260 -4.84 13.12 1.56
CA GLU A 260 -3.84 13.79 2.40
C GLU A 260 -4.55 14.76 3.35
N PRO A 261 -4.34 14.65 4.68
CA PRO A 261 -4.91 15.62 5.61
C PRO A 261 -4.24 16.99 5.42
N VAL A 262 -5.03 18.01 5.17
CA VAL A 262 -4.58 19.41 5.18
C VAL A 262 -4.75 19.95 6.61
N GLY A 263 -3.78 19.65 7.48
CA GLY A 263 -3.80 20.06 8.88
C GLY A 263 -4.59 19.10 9.80
N ASP A 264 -5.90 19.27 9.93
CA ASP A 264 -6.76 18.41 10.75
C ASP A 264 -7.27 17.21 9.91
N ALA A 265 -7.15 15.99 10.45
CA ALA A 265 -7.65 14.77 9.81
C ALA A 265 -9.18 14.58 9.97
N THR A 266 -9.83 15.38 10.83
CA THR A 266 -11.28 15.25 11.12
C THR A 266 -12.17 15.31 9.88
N PRO A 267 -11.92 16.15 8.86
CA PRO A 267 -12.71 16.15 7.64
C PRO A 267 -12.65 14.81 6.88
N LEU A 268 -11.46 14.19 6.81
CA LEU A 268 -11.26 12.89 6.14
C LEU A 268 -11.99 11.73 6.83
N LEU A 269 -12.19 11.84 8.15
CA LEU A 269 -12.91 10.82 8.92
C LEU A 269 -14.44 10.94 8.80
N LYS A 270 -14.93 12.00 8.17
CA LYS A 270 -16.36 12.23 7.92
C LYS A 270 -16.80 11.91 6.49
N GLU A 271 -15.85 11.70 5.59
CA GLU A 271 -16.05 11.20 4.23
C GLU A 271 -16.33 9.70 4.22
#